data_676a821958109cc0c973d06d8c699fc0
#
_entry.id   676a821958109cc0c973d06d8c699fc0
#
_cell.length_a   1.000
_cell.length_b   1.000
_cell.length_c   1.000
_cell.angle_alpha   90.00
_cell.angle_beta   90.00
_cell.angle_gamma   90.00
#
_symmetry.space_group_name_H-M   'P 1'
#
loop_
_entity.id
_entity.type
_entity.pdbx_description
1 polymer ?
#
loop_
_entity_poly.entity_id
_entity_poly.type
_entity_poly.pdbx_seq_one_letter_code
_entity_poly.pdbx_strand_id
1 'polypeptide(L)'
;MTNLKSKAGMSERERRLEAFQPLSGMDVPRFAGISTFMRLPHIDPAQAPGQIDIALLGIPFDGATTNRPGTRLGPRQVREASSLMRMVNYGTLVAPYELCACADVGDIPVNPVDVSDTLRRIEAMIGHLHHGGVTPLSIGGDHIVSYPILRALGAKRSLGMIHVDAHSDTGDVYFGGQTLTHGTPFRRAIEDGVLDPHRTVQIGIRGTMYSRDEREWALQQGIRIIDMEEVAEKGIPYAVSEARRVVGTGPTYFTFDIDSIDPAFAPGTGTPEIGGLTSREALQLVRGFRNLDLVGADMVEVSPPLDQTGGTALVGASIAFELLCLLAESRAERGGAQGEAHLRAVDD
;
A
#
# COMPACT_ATOMS: atom_id res chain seq x y z
N MET A 1 32.74 1.64 12.23
CA MET A 1 33.04 2.82 13.05
C MET A 1 32.06 3.89 12.63
N THR A 2 30.92 3.99 13.29
CA THR A 2 29.90 5.00 13.06
C THR A 2 30.41 6.32 13.59
N ASN A 3 30.55 7.32 12.71
CA ASN A 3 30.96 8.66 13.04
C ASN A 3 29.88 9.32 13.89
N LEU A 4 30.04 9.33 15.22
CA LEU A 4 29.22 10.07 16.16
C LEU A 4 29.48 11.58 15.94
N LYS A 5 28.78 12.18 14.98
CA LYS A 5 28.59 13.64 15.01
C LYS A 5 27.97 13.99 16.35
N SER A 6 28.53 14.92 17.07
CA SER A 6 27.98 15.34 18.35
C SER A 6 26.53 15.82 18.11
N LYS A 7 25.56 15.35 18.89
CA LYS A 7 24.12 15.70 18.77
C LYS A 7 23.84 17.19 18.76
N ALA A 8 24.80 18.00 19.21
CA ALA A 8 24.71 19.45 19.31
C ALA A 8 24.73 20.21 17.97
N GLY A 9 25.08 19.53 16.84
CA GLY A 9 25.13 20.16 15.50
C GLY A 9 24.10 19.63 14.50
N MET A 10 23.19 18.75 14.92
CA MET A 10 22.18 18.17 14.03
C MET A 10 20.99 19.11 13.84
N SER A 11 20.53 19.25 12.59
CA SER A 11 19.26 19.89 12.27
C SER A 11 18.07 19.13 12.90
N GLU A 12 16.92 19.76 12.99
CA GLU A 12 15.68 19.13 13.49
C GLU A 12 15.30 17.90 12.64
N ARG A 13 15.44 18.00 11.30
CA ARG A 13 15.20 16.89 10.38
C ARG A 13 16.14 15.72 10.65
N GLU A 14 17.45 15.96 10.82
CA GLU A 14 18.41 14.88 11.12
C GLU A 14 18.11 14.20 12.45
N ARG A 15 17.75 14.96 13.50
CA ARG A 15 17.35 14.39 14.80
C ARG A 15 16.09 13.52 14.67
N ARG A 16 15.11 13.96 13.88
CA ARG A 16 13.88 13.20 13.63
C ARG A 16 14.19 11.90 12.88
N LEU A 17 14.97 11.95 11.81
CA LEU A 17 15.39 10.75 11.08
C LEU A 17 16.16 9.77 11.99
N GLU A 18 17.06 10.26 12.84
CA GLU A 18 17.79 9.40 13.79
C GLU A 18 16.87 8.72 14.82
N ALA A 19 15.85 9.45 15.31
CA ALA A 19 14.92 8.92 16.31
C ALA A 19 14.02 7.79 15.76
N PHE A 20 13.80 7.77 14.45
CA PHE A 20 12.91 6.81 13.80
C PHE A 20 13.65 5.77 12.93
N GLN A 21 14.93 5.49 13.25
CA GLN A 21 15.65 4.39 12.59
C GLN A 21 15.14 3.02 13.06
N PRO A 22 15.02 2.03 12.15
CA PRO A 22 14.69 0.67 12.54
C PRO A 22 15.74 0.08 13.48
N LEU A 23 15.32 -0.81 14.37
CA LEU A 23 16.24 -1.55 15.22
C LEU A 23 17.18 -2.40 14.37
N SER A 24 18.48 -2.12 14.42
CA SER A 24 19.49 -2.79 13.63
C SER A 24 19.61 -4.29 13.98
N GLY A 25 19.63 -5.13 12.94
CA GLY A 25 19.92 -6.56 13.10
C GLY A 25 21.37 -6.86 13.48
N MET A 26 22.24 -5.84 13.45
CA MET A 26 23.64 -5.94 13.92
C MET A 26 23.74 -5.69 15.42
N ASP A 27 22.77 -4.99 16.01
CA ASP A 27 22.74 -4.69 17.45
C ASP A 27 21.87 -5.72 18.20
N VAL A 28 20.71 -6.05 17.64
CA VAL A 28 19.78 -7.04 18.20
C VAL A 28 19.38 -8.04 17.11
N PRO A 29 19.55 -9.36 17.33
CA PRO A 29 19.17 -10.37 16.34
C PRO A 29 17.72 -10.19 15.86
N ARG A 30 17.47 -10.42 14.56
CA ARG A 30 16.16 -10.16 13.94
C ARG A 30 15.01 -11.02 14.47
N PHE A 31 15.31 -12.12 15.12
CA PHE A 31 14.32 -12.99 15.79
C PHE A 31 13.96 -12.51 17.20
N ALA A 32 14.59 -11.43 17.69
CA ALA A 32 14.41 -10.92 19.06
C ALA A 32 13.80 -9.51 19.06
N GLY A 33 13.10 -9.20 20.13
CA GLY A 33 12.46 -7.91 20.36
C GLY A 33 10.94 -7.92 20.11
N ILE A 34 10.33 -6.75 20.21
CA ILE A 34 8.90 -6.55 19.90
C ILE A 34 8.75 -6.51 18.38
N SER A 35 7.80 -7.29 17.87
CA SER A 35 7.51 -7.31 16.43
C SER A 35 6.77 -6.04 16.00
N THR A 36 7.45 -5.21 15.21
CA THR A 36 6.88 -4.06 14.51
C THR A 36 7.19 -4.19 13.03
N PHE A 37 6.43 -3.48 12.16
CA PHE A 37 6.73 -3.47 10.73
C PHE A 37 8.17 -2.99 10.51
N MET A 38 8.97 -3.85 9.85
CA MET A 38 10.38 -3.58 9.50
C MET A 38 11.25 -3.17 10.70
N ARG A 39 10.84 -3.60 11.91
CA ARG A 39 11.51 -3.26 13.19
C ARG A 39 11.56 -1.76 13.48
N LEU A 40 10.63 -0.99 12.92
CA LEU A 40 10.48 0.44 13.17
C LEU A 40 10.08 0.73 14.62
N PRO A 41 10.37 1.92 15.14
CA PRO A 41 9.77 2.38 16.39
C PRO A 41 8.24 2.34 16.30
N HIS A 42 7.59 1.94 17.40
CA HIS A 42 6.14 2.04 17.54
C HIS A 42 5.79 3.35 18.23
N ILE A 43 4.81 4.06 17.69
CA ILE A 43 4.24 5.27 18.31
C ILE A 43 2.72 5.25 18.27
N ASP A 44 2.10 5.95 19.20
CA ASP A 44 0.65 6.17 19.18
C ASP A 44 0.28 6.98 17.91
N PRO A 45 -0.71 6.55 17.11
CA PRO A 45 -1.13 7.28 15.93
C PRO A 45 -1.56 8.72 16.22
N ALA A 46 -2.07 9.04 17.41
CA ALA A 46 -2.39 10.40 17.82
C ALA A 46 -1.14 11.32 17.91
N GLN A 47 0.04 10.75 18.09
CA GLN A 47 1.31 11.47 18.17
C GLN A 47 2.05 11.53 16.83
N ALA A 48 1.58 10.80 15.80
CA ALA A 48 2.25 10.71 14.50
C ALA A 48 2.38 12.07 13.77
N PRO A 49 1.34 12.95 13.76
CA PRO A 49 1.46 14.27 13.15
C PRO A 49 2.63 15.09 13.67
N GLY A 50 3.45 15.59 12.74
CA GLY A 50 4.63 16.38 13.05
C GLY A 50 5.87 15.58 13.51
N GLN A 51 5.72 14.32 13.90
CA GLN A 51 6.84 13.47 14.30
C GLN A 51 7.35 12.57 13.17
N ILE A 52 6.46 12.02 12.36
CA ILE A 52 6.82 11.12 11.27
C ILE A 52 6.31 11.59 9.91
N ASP A 53 6.92 11.08 8.85
CA ASP A 53 6.55 11.35 7.46
C ASP A 53 5.68 10.24 6.88
N ILE A 54 5.95 8.97 7.28
CA ILE A 54 5.23 7.78 6.80
C ILE A 54 4.83 6.92 8.00
N ALA A 55 3.53 6.59 8.07
CA ALA A 55 2.97 5.66 9.04
C ALA A 55 2.75 4.29 8.40
N LEU A 56 3.34 3.24 8.97
CA LEU A 56 2.97 1.86 8.67
C LEU A 56 1.91 1.41 9.65
N LEU A 57 0.81 0.84 9.16
CA LEU A 57 -0.31 0.42 10.02
C LEU A 57 -0.98 -0.85 9.52
N GLY A 58 -1.56 -1.61 10.44
CA GLY A 58 -2.34 -2.79 10.13
C GLY A 58 -3.85 -2.49 10.09
N ILE A 59 -4.57 -3.18 9.22
CA ILE A 59 -6.03 -3.16 9.15
C ILE A 59 -6.55 -4.61 9.23
N PRO A 60 -6.66 -5.20 10.44
CA PRO A 60 -6.94 -6.61 10.64
C PRO A 60 -8.43 -6.94 10.47
N PHE A 61 -8.97 -6.80 9.26
CA PHE A 61 -10.37 -6.99 8.94
C PHE A 61 -10.56 -7.93 7.74
N ASP A 62 -11.52 -8.85 7.80
CA ASP A 62 -11.92 -9.73 6.71
C ASP A 62 -13.43 -10.04 6.73
N GLY A 63 -14.21 -9.10 7.29
CA GLY A 63 -15.66 -9.22 7.38
C GLY A 63 -16.40 -8.96 6.07
N ALA A 64 -15.69 -8.54 5.01
CA ALA A 64 -16.26 -8.31 3.68
C ALA A 64 -15.81 -9.36 2.64
N THR A 65 -15.10 -10.40 3.06
CA THR A 65 -14.64 -11.50 2.22
C THR A 65 -15.81 -12.32 1.67
N THR A 66 -15.78 -12.62 0.38
CA THR A 66 -16.86 -13.36 -0.30
C THR A 66 -16.61 -14.86 -0.34
N ASN A 67 -15.40 -15.34 -0.08
CA ASN A 67 -15.03 -16.75 -0.14
C ASN A 67 -14.29 -17.21 1.12
N ARG A 68 -12.96 -17.30 1.11
CA ARG A 68 -12.16 -17.85 2.22
C ARG A 68 -11.63 -16.75 3.14
N PRO A 69 -12.10 -16.65 4.39
CA PRO A 69 -11.60 -15.65 5.36
C PRO A 69 -10.21 -16.02 5.87
N GLY A 70 -9.58 -15.06 6.56
CA GLY A 70 -8.27 -15.25 7.24
C GLY A 70 -7.35 -14.05 7.08
N THR A 71 -7.69 -13.10 6.22
CA THR A 71 -6.85 -11.93 5.93
C THR A 71 -6.78 -10.96 7.11
N ARG A 72 -7.70 -11.03 8.10
CA ARG A 72 -7.57 -10.32 9.39
C ARG A 72 -6.28 -10.64 10.14
N LEU A 73 -5.64 -11.77 9.86
CA LEU A 73 -4.37 -12.18 10.44
C LEU A 73 -3.16 -11.72 9.60
N GLY A 74 -3.41 -11.20 8.39
CA GLY A 74 -2.39 -10.74 7.45
C GLY A 74 -1.45 -9.68 8.05
N PRO A 75 -1.97 -8.56 8.60
CA PRO A 75 -1.12 -7.51 9.17
C PRO A 75 -0.13 -8.03 10.21
N ARG A 76 -0.57 -8.91 11.10
CA ARG A 76 0.28 -9.51 12.14
C ARG A 76 1.40 -10.37 11.55
N GLN A 77 1.08 -11.24 10.58
CA GLN A 77 2.06 -12.13 9.98
C GLN A 77 3.06 -11.37 9.10
N VAL A 78 2.60 -10.38 8.34
CA VAL A 78 3.47 -9.52 7.54
C VAL A 78 4.38 -8.68 8.44
N ARG A 79 3.88 -8.17 9.58
CA ARG A 79 4.69 -7.46 10.59
C ARG A 79 5.84 -8.34 11.08
N GLU A 80 5.57 -9.61 11.40
CA GLU A 80 6.59 -10.57 11.81
C GLU A 80 7.58 -10.86 10.66
N ALA A 81 7.11 -11.19 9.46
CA ALA A 81 7.94 -11.48 8.30
C ALA A 81 8.82 -10.27 7.90
N SER A 82 8.33 -9.05 8.09
CA SER A 82 9.05 -7.82 7.78
C SER A 82 10.29 -7.57 8.63
N SER A 83 10.47 -8.32 9.72
CA SER A 83 11.70 -8.30 10.51
C SER A 83 12.96 -8.71 9.71
N LEU A 84 12.75 -9.37 8.56
CA LEU A 84 13.82 -9.73 7.62
C LEU A 84 14.27 -8.56 6.74
N MET A 85 13.48 -7.50 6.62
CA MET A 85 13.83 -6.33 5.81
C MET A 85 15.04 -5.59 6.41
N ARG A 86 15.81 -4.94 5.54
CA ARG A 86 17.03 -4.21 5.90
C ARG A 86 16.91 -2.74 5.51
N MET A 87 17.97 -1.98 5.79
CA MET A 87 17.99 -0.53 5.66
C MET A 87 17.92 -0.02 4.22
N VAL A 88 18.47 -0.79 3.28
CA VAL A 88 18.65 -0.35 1.88
C VAL A 88 18.09 -1.41 0.94
N ASN A 89 17.31 -0.97 -0.04
CA ASN A 89 16.84 -1.81 -1.12
C ASN A 89 18.01 -2.14 -2.05
N TYR A 90 18.30 -3.42 -2.23
CA TYR A 90 19.44 -3.84 -3.04
C TYR A 90 19.28 -3.50 -4.54
N GLY A 91 18.07 -3.57 -5.06
CA GLY A 91 17.79 -3.36 -6.50
C GLY A 91 17.76 -1.90 -6.93
N THR A 92 17.30 -1.00 -6.04
CA THR A 92 17.12 0.43 -6.32
C THR A 92 18.11 1.31 -5.60
N LEU A 93 18.82 0.77 -4.59
CA LEU A 93 19.70 1.48 -3.64
C LEU A 93 18.97 2.55 -2.82
N VAL A 94 17.63 2.53 -2.78
CA VAL A 94 16.86 3.41 -1.93
C VAL A 94 17.01 3.00 -0.47
N ALA A 95 17.30 3.97 0.39
CA ALA A 95 17.32 3.86 1.85
C ALA A 95 16.15 4.69 2.43
N PRO A 96 14.94 4.12 2.57
CA PRO A 96 13.74 4.90 2.89
C PRO A 96 13.87 5.65 4.23
N TYR A 97 14.59 5.09 5.19
CA TYR A 97 14.79 5.66 6.53
C TYR A 97 15.81 6.82 6.57
N GLU A 98 16.59 7.00 5.51
CA GLU A 98 17.43 8.21 5.32
C GLU A 98 16.64 9.35 4.68
N LEU A 99 15.52 9.03 4.01
CA LEU A 99 14.65 9.98 3.33
C LEU A 99 13.53 10.47 4.24
N CYS A 100 12.92 9.59 5.03
CA CYS A 100 11.71 9.83 5.79
C CYS A 100 11.79 9.23 7.21
N ALA A 101 11.21 9.92 8.18
CA ALA A 101 10.91 9.37 9.49
C ALA A 101 9.70 8.44 9.37
N CYS A 102 9.92 7.14 9.61
CA CYS A 102 8.91 6.10 9.49
C CYS A 102 8.63 5.44 10.84
N ALA A 103 7.37 5.12 11.13
CA ALA A 103 7.01 4.38 12.35
C ALA A 103 5.88 3.37 12.09
N ASP A 104 5.85 2.32 12.89
CA ASP A 104 4.67 1.45 13.04
C ASP A 104 3.71 2.14 14.02
N VAL A 105 2.51 2.48 13.57
CA VAL A 105 1.51 3.13 14.42
C VAL A 105 0.46 2.14 14.95
N GLY A 106 0.74 0.84 14.85
CA GLY A 106 -0.13 -0.23 15.32
C GLY A 106 -1.23 -0.59 14.33
N ASP A 107 -2.32 -1.12 14.85
CA ASP A 107 -3.46 -1.58 14.06
C ASP A 107 -4.67 -0.67 14.30
N ILE A 108 -5.47 -0.44 13.24
CA ILE A 108 -6.76 0.24 13.38
C ILE A 108 -7.70 -0.64 14.22
N PRO A 109 -8.37 -0.10 15.22
CA PRO A 109 -9.32 -0.86 16.06
C PRO A 109 -10.62 -1.12 15.28
N VAL A 110 -10.60 -2.13 14.42
CA VAL A 110 -11.74 -2.54 13.59
C VAL A 110 -12.89 -3.16 14.43
N ASN A 111 -14.10 -3.13 13.88
CA ASN A 111 -15.24 -3.83 14.43
C ASN A 111 -15.50 -5.11 13.62
N PRO A 112 -15.18 -6.31 14.13
CA PRO A 112 -15.24 -7.54 13.34
C PRO A 112 -16.65 -8.01 12.97
N VAL A 113 -17.68 -7.38 13.52
CA VAL A 113 -19.10 -7.74 13.31
C VAL A 113 -19.91 -6.64 12.59
N ASP A 114 -19.25 -5.51 12.26
CA ASP A 114 -19.88 -4.39 11.55
C ASP A 114 -18.92 -3.79 10.52
N VAL A 115 -19.18 -4.08 9.25
CA VAL A 115 -18.40 -3.57 8.11
C VAL A 115 -18.45 -2.04 8.08
N SER A 116 -19.64 -1.45 8.18
CA SER A 116 -19.83 0.01 8.09
C SER A 116 -19.12 0.75 9.21
N ASP A 117 -19.14 0.23 10.43
CA ASP A 117 -18.40 0.81 11.56
C ASP A 117 -16.89 0.69 11.34
N THR A 118 -16.42 -0.45 10.83
CA THR A 118 -15.01 -0.64 10.48
C THR A 118 -14.54 0.37 9.42
N LEU A 119 -15.30 0.54 8.33
CA LEU A 119 -14.96 1.50 7.28
C LEU A 119 -14.87 2.94 7.80
N ARG A 120 -15.80 3.34 8.68
CA ARG A 120 -15.75 4.66 9.33
C ARG A 120 -14.49 4.86 10.20
N ARG A 121 -14.07 3.83 10.93
CA ARG A 121 -12.86 3.87 11.78
C ARG A 121 -11.61 3.98 10.95
N ILE A 122 -11.53 3.24 9.82
CA ILE A 122 -10.41 3.33 8.88
C ILE A 122 -10.34 4.75 8.29
N GLU A 123 -11.46 5.27 7.76
CA GLU A 123 -11.53 6.62 7.19
C GLU A 123 -11.09 7.69 8.20
N ALA A 124 -11.56 7.59 9.44
CA ALA A 124 -11.20 8.54 10.49
C ALA A 124 -9.70 8.52 10.83
N MET A 125 -9.10 7.33 10.98
CA MET A 125 -7.68 7.19 11.30
C MET A 125 -6.79 7.68 10.14
N ILE A 126 -7.10 7.24 8.91
CA ILE A 126 -6.36 7.68 7.72
C ILE A 126 -6.51 9.19 7.53
N GLY A 127 -7.72 9.72 7.72
CA GLY A 127 -7.97 11.17 7.67
C GLY A 127 -7.15 11.94 8.71
N HIS A 128 -7.05 11.44 9.95
CA HIS A 128 -6.21 12.05 10.98
C HIS A 128 -4.72 12.11 10.57
N LEU A 129 -4.17 10.99 10.10
CA LEU A 129 -2.79 10.92 9.62
C LEU A 129 -2.54 11.86 8.44
N HIS A 130 -3.42 11.79 7.42
CA HIS A 130 -3.29 12.60 6.21
C HIS A 130 -3.38 14.11 6.49
N HIS A 131 -4.35 14.56 7.30
CA HIS A 131 -4.45 15.96 7.71
C HIS A 131 -3.25 16.43 8.51
N GLY A 132 -2.62 15.53 9.27
CA GLY A 132 -1.36 15.76 9.96
C GLY A 132 -0.11 15.72 9.06
N GLY A 133 -0.29 15.58 7.74
CA GLY A 133 0.80 15.53 6.77
C GLY A 133 1.56 14.20 6.74
N VAL A 134 1.01 13.12 7.31
CA VAL A 134 1.61 11.79 7.33
C VAL A 134 1.08 10.95 6.18
N THR A 135 1.96 10.30 5.43
CA THR A 135 1.61 9.40 4.33
C THR A 135 1.36 7.98 4.87
N PRO A 136 0.19 7.36 4.63
CA PRO A 136 -0.08 6.01 5.10
C PRO A 136 0.49 4.94 4.15
N LEU A 137 1.07 3.88 4.74
CA LEU A 137 1.31 2.58 4.14
C LEU A 137 0.54 1.55 4.96
N SER A 138 -0.57 1.08 4.42
CA SER A 138 -1.46 0.16 5.12
C SER A 138 -1.16 -1.29 4.75
N ILE A 139 -1.19 -2.18 5.74
CA ILE A 139 -1.18 -3.61 5.51
C ILE A 139 -2.56 -4.13 5.86
N GLY A 140 -3.31 -4.51 4.84
CA GLY A 140 -4.71 -4.89 4.98
C GLY A 140 -4.91 -6.31 5.46
N GLY A 141 -6.10 -6.50 5.75
CA GLY A 141 -7.13 -7.45 5.66
C GLY A 141 -7.63 -7.67 4.22
N ASP A 142 -8.94 -7.81 4.09
CA ASP A 142 -9.59 -7.93 2.78
C ASP A 142 -9.61 -6.59 2.02
N HIS A 143 -9.79 -6.63 0.69
CA HIS A 143 -9.58 -5.46 -0.17
C HIS A 143 -10.60 -4.32 0.03
N ILE A 144 -11.73 -4.54 0.76
CA ILE A 144 -12.68 -3.46 1.08
C ILE A 144 -12.01 -2.32 1.88
N VAL A 145 -10.91 -2.60 2.58
CA VAL A 145 -10.22 -1.60 3.41
C VAL A 145 -9.65 -0.44 2.60
N SER A 146 -9.39 -0.64 1.31
CA SER A 146 -8.90 0.41 0.40
C SER A 146 -9.94 1.48 0.11
N TYR A 147 -11.24 1.16 0.16
CA TYR A 147 -12.31 2.13 -0.08
C TYR A 147 -12.32 3.30 0.93
N PRO A 148 -12.36 3.09 2.25
CA PRO A 148 -12.30 4.20 3.21
C PRO A 148 -10.95 4.94 3.19
N ILE A 149 -9.85 4.28 2.80
CA ILE A 149 -8.57 4.95 2.61
C ILE A 149 -8.66 5.94 1.45
N LEU A 150 -9.21 5.53 0.30
CA LEU A 150 -9.45 6.40 -0.85
C LEU A 150 -10.39 7.56 -0.51
N ARG A 151 -11.44 7.34 0.29
CA ARG A 151 -12.33 8.41 0.79
C ARG A 151 -11.58 9.46 1.58
N ALA A 152 -10.72 9.03 2.51
CA ALA A 152 -9.94 9.94 3.34
C ALA A 152 -8.92 10.75 2.52
N LEU A 153 -8.18 10.09 1.63
CA LEU A 153 -7.11 10.72 0.84
C LEU A 153 -7.65 11.53 -0.34
N GLY A 154 -8.73 11.06 -0.97
CA GLY A 154 -9.35 11.65 -2.16
C GLY A 154 -10.42 12.72 -1.87
N ALA A 155 -10.74 13.01 -0.61
CA ALA A 155 -11.83 13.89 -0.20
C ALA A 155 -11.78 15.32 -0.80
N LYS A 156 -10.59 15.86 -1.03
CA LYS A 156 -10.40 17.21 -1.59
C LYS A 156 -10.15 17.20 -3.10
N ARG A 157 -9.61 16.13 -3.62
CA ARG A 157 -9.26 15.95 -5.02
C ARG A 157 -9.21 14.47 -5.34
N SER A 158 -9.94 14.04 -6.37
CA SER A 158 -9.93 12.65 -6.82
C SER A 158 -8.51 12.18 -7.14
N LEU A 159 -8.23 10.94 -6.80
CA LEU A 159 -6.92 10.31 -6.97
C LEU A 159 -6.86 9.53 -8.29
N GLY A 160 -5.66 9.42 -8.86
CA GLY A 160 -5.34 8.34 -9.76
C GLY A 160 -5.06 7.06 -8.96
N MET A 161 -5.07 5.89 -9.60
CA MET A 161 -4.78 4.64 -8.93
C MET A 161 -3.99 3.67 -9.81
N ILE A 162 -2.98 3.05 -9.21
CA ILE A 162 -2.35 1.83 -9.72
C ILE A 162 -2.89 0.69 -8.87
N HIS A 163 -3.62 -0.22 -9.51
CA HIS A 163 -4.22 -1.39 -8.89
C HIS A 163 -3.59 -2.64 -9.48
N VAL A 164 -2.85 -3.39 -8.68
CA VAL A 164 -2.20 -4.66 -9.06
C VAL A 164 -2.95 -5.79 -8.38
N ASP A 165 -3.62 -6.64 -9.16
CA ASP A 165 -4.62 -7.59 -8.65
C ASP A 165 -4.92 -8.68 -9.69
N ALA A 166 -5.43 -9.82 -9.27
CA ALA A 166 -6.07 -10.78 -10.16
C ALA A 166 -7.49 -10.36 -10.55
N HIS A 167 -8.17 -9.58 -9.70
CA HIS A 167 -9.57 -9.20 -9.81
C HIS A 167 -9.73 -7.70 -10.11
N SER A 168 -10.89 -7.32 -10.66
CA SER A 168 -11.17 -5.91 -10.96
C SER A 168 -11.61 -5.11 -9.73
N ASP A 169 -12.25 -5.76 -8.77
CA ASP A 169 -12.84 -5.20 -7.56
C ASP A 169 -13.75 -3.98 -7.82
N THR A 170 -14.39 -4.04 -9.00
CA THR A 170 -15.40 -3.09 -9.49
C THR A 170 -16.80 -3.69 -9.55
N GLY A 171 -17.01 -4.80 -8.87
CA GLY A 171 -18.32 -5.45 -8.74
C GLY A 171 -19.36 -4.51 -8.14
N ASP A 172 -20.64 -4.69 -8.50
CA ASP A 172 -21.74 -3.87 -7.99
C ASP A 172 -22.29 -4.39 -6.67
N VAL A 173 -22.82 -5.60 -6.71
CA VAL A 173 -23.51 -6.23 -5.57
C VAL A 173 -23.20 -7.72 -5.50
N TYR A 174 -23.13 -8.22 -4.28
CA TYR A 174 -23.00 -9.64 -3.97
C TYR A 174 -24.17 -10.09 -3.07
N PHE A 175 -24.45 -11.38 -3.00
CA PHE A 175 -25.37 -12.01 -2.04
C PHE A 175 -26.72 -11.28 -1.88
N GLY A 176 -27.36 -10.92 -3.00
CA GLY A 176 -28.69 -10.32 -2.98
C GLY A 176 -28.73 -8.85 -2.54
N GLY A 177 -27.67 -8.10 -2.73
CA GLY A 177 -27.68 -6.66 -2.52
C GLY A 177 -26.57 -6.09 -1.64
N GLN A 178 -25.57 -6.90 -1.28
CA GLN A 178 -24.42 -6.40 -0.51
C GLN A 178 -23.48 -5.60 -1.42
N THR A 179 -23.35 -4.32 -1.13
CA THR A 179 -22.53 -3.36 -1.88
C THR A 179 -21.13 -3.14 -1.29
N LEU A 180 -20.89 -3.64 -0.07
CA LEU A 180 -19.65 -3.50 0.67
C LEU A 180 -19.01 -4.87 0.87
N THR A 181 -18.28 -5.32 -0.14
CA THR A 181 -17.48 -6.55 -0.13
C THR A 181 -16.09 -6.26 -0.67
N HIS A 182 -15.14 -7.19 -0.49
CA HIS A 182 -13.79 -7.01 -1.01
C HIS A 182 -13.75 -6.89 -2.54
N GLY A 183 -14.77 -7.36 -3.28
CA GLY A 183 -14.90 -7.22 -4.74
C GLY A 183 -15.57 -5.91 -5.21
N THR A 184 -15.80 -4.91 -4.34
CA THR A 184 -16.56 -3.71 -4.69
C THR A 184 -15.89 -2.37 -4.37
N PRO A 185 -14.70 -2.29 -3.73
CA PRO A 185 -14.13 -1.06 -3.21
C PRO A 185 -13.98 0.05 -4.25
N PHE A 186 -13.50 -0.29 -5.43
CA PHE A 186 -13.16 0.71 -6.43
C PHE A 186 -14.38 1.25 -7.18
N ARG A 187 -15.42 0.44 -7.33
CA ARG A 187 -16.70 0.95 -7.80
C ARG A 187 -17.25 1.98 -6.83
N ARG A 188 -17.28 1.68 -5.54
CA ARG A 188 -17.73 2.64 -4.50
C ARG A 188 -16.90 3.91 -4.50
N ALA A 189 -15.57 3.82 -4.63
CA ALA A 189 -14.69 4.97 -4.67
C ALA A 189 -14.90 5.88 -5.91
N ILE A 190 -15.22 5.28 -7.07
CA ILE A 190 -15.56 6.02 -8.29
C ILE A 190 -16.92 6.69 -8.14
N GLU A 191 -17.93 5.96 -7.64
CA GLU A 191 -19.27 6.51 -7.42
C GLU A 191 -19.29 7.68 -6.41
N ASP A 192 -18.42 7.64 -5.39
CA ASP A 192 -18.20 8.74 -4.44
C ASP A 192 -17.36 9.89 -5.02
N GLY A 193 -16.79 9.74 -6.22
CA GLY A 193 -15.97 10.75 -6.88
C GLY A 193 -14.59 10.97 -6.27
N VAL A 194 -14.13 10.07 -5.38
CA VAL A 194 -12.80 10.16 -4.74
C VAL A 194 -11.70 9.47 -5.56
N LEU A 195 -12.09 8.64 -6.53
CA LEU A 195 -11.21 7.96 -7.49
C LEU A 195 -11.57 8.39 -8.91
N ASP A 196 -10.58 8.84 -9.69
CA ASP A 196 -10.73 9.20 -11.10
C ASP A 196 -10.52 7.96 -11.99
N PRO A 197 -11.57 7.42 -12.62
CA PRO A 197 -11.47 6.24 -13.45
C PRO A 197 -10.56 6.42 -14.67
N HIS A 198 -10.45 7.63 -15.23
CA HIS A 198 -9.56 7.93 -16.36
C HIS A 198 -8.08 7.97 -15.97
N ARG A 199 -7.79 8.04 -14.67
CA ARG A 199 -6.46 7.96 -14.08
C ARG A 199 -6.27 6.67 -13.26
N THR A 200 -7.09 5.67 -13.52
CA THR A 200 -7.03 4.34 -12.87
C THR A 200 -6.56 3.30 -13.86
N VAL A 201 -5.57 2.52 -13.46
CA VAL A 201 -5.06 1.37 -14.21
C VAL A 201 -5.08 0.13 -13.33
N GLN A 202 -5.62 -0.96 -13.87
CA GLN A 202 -5.64 -2.29 -13.27
C GLN A 202 -4.64 -3.18 -14.00
N ILE A 203 -3.78 -3.90 -13.27
CA ILE A 203 -2.70 -4.72 -13.84
C ILE A 203 -2.76 -6.11 -13.23
N GLY A 204 -2.83 -7.14 -14.08
CA GLY A 204 -2.79 -8.52 -13.63
C GLY A 204 -4.13 -9.25 -13.68
N ILE A 205 -5.20 -8.57 -14.10
CA ILE A 205 -6.56 -9.09 -14.10
C ILE A 205 -6.65 -10.36 -14.93
N ARG A 206 -7.26 -11.42 -14.36
CA ARG A 206 -7.35 -12.73 -14.99
C ARG A 206 -8.44 -13.59 -14.35
N GLY A 207 -8.45 -14.88 -14.65
CA GLY A 207 -9.37 -15.85 -14.08
C GLY A 207 -10.76 -15.81 -14.68
N THR A 208 -11.79 -16.06 -13.88
CA THR A 208 -13.19 -16.17 -14.30
C THR A 208 -14.04 -15.04 -13.71
N MET A 209 -15.10 -14.66 -14.42
CA MET A 209 -16.03 -13.60 -14.01
C MET A 209 -17.45 -14.19 -13.84
N TYR A 210 -18.24 -13.60 -12.96
CA TYR A 210 -19.66 -13.94 -12.84
C TYR A 210 -20.45 -13.48 -14.08
N SER A 211 -20.12 -12.32 -14.66
CA SER A 211 -20.69 -11.82 -15.90
C SER A 211 -19.68 -10.92 -16.64
N ARG A 212 -19.97 -10.63 -17.90
CA ARG A 212 -19.19 -9.66 -18.69
C ARG A 212 -19.40 -8.22 -18.23
N ASP A 213 -20.51 -7.94 -17.58
CA ASP A 213 -20.94 -6.60 -17.19
C ASP A 213 -19.92 -5.93 -16.25
N GLU A 214 -19.25 -6.72 -15.41
CA GLU A 214 -18.22 -6.22 -14.49
C GLU A 214 -17.05 -5.58 -15.25
N ARG A 215 -16.49 -6.29 -16.24
CA ARG A 215 -15.43 -5.76 -17.09
C ARG A 215 -15.92 -4.62 -17.98
N GLU A 216 -17.13 -4.75 -18.54
CA GLU A 216 -17.72 -3.72 -19.41
C GLU A 216 -17.95 -2.44 -18.65
N TRP A 217 -18.45 -2.49 -17.42
CA TRP A 217 -18.61 -1.32 -16.56
C TRP A 217 -17.29 -0.59 -16.33
N ALA A 218 -16.24 -1.30 -15.93
CA ALA A 218 -14.93 -0.72 -15.70
C ALA A 218 -14.38 0.00 -16.95
N LEU A 219 -14.51 -0.60 -18.13
CA LEU A 219 -14.09 -0.01 -19.40
C LEU A 219 -14.95 1.22 -19.78
N GLN A 220 -16.27 1.17 -19.54
CA GLN A 220 -17.19 2.30 -19.80
C GLN A 220 -16.89 3.50 -18.89
N GLN A 221 -16.41 3.27 -17.66
CA GLN A 221 -15.94 4.36 -16.79
C GLN A 221 -14.63 4.96 -17.27
N GLY A 222 -13.85 4.29 -18.10
CA GLY A 222 -12.56 4.76 -18.58
C GLY A 222 -11.36 4.14 -17.87
N ILE A 223 -11.55 3.12 -17.04
CA ILE A 223 -10.48 2.38 -16.40
C ILE A 223 -9.64 1.65 -17.45
N ARG A 224 -8.32 1.76 -17.38
CA ARG A 224 -7.40 0.98 -18.20
C ARG A 224 -7.11 -0.37 -17.55
N ILE A 225 -7.50 -1.45 -18.18
CA ILE A 225 -7.21 -2.82 -17.74
C ILE A 225 -6.04 -3.36 -18.58
N ILE A 226 -4.96 -3.73 -17.92
CA ILE A 226 -3.82 -4.48 -18.48
C ILE A 226 -3.93 -5.89 -17.88
N ASP A 227 -4.62 -6.77 -18.58
CA ASP A 227 -4.80 -8.15 -18.12
C ASP A 227 -3.51 -8.96 -18.22
N MET A 228 -3.48 -10.16 -17.62
CA MET A 228 -2.26 -10.97 -17.61
C MET A 228 -1.83 -11.44 -18.99
N GLU A 229 -2.75 -11.59 -19.95
CA GLU A 229 -2.39 -11.93 -21.33
C GLU A 229 -1.60 -10.78 -21.97
N GLU A 230 -2.05 -9.54 -21.74
CA GLU A 230 -1.32 -8.36 -22.24
C GLU A 230 0.04 -8.19 -21.54
N VAL A 231 0.12 -8.49 -20.22
CA VAL A 231 1.40 -8.49 -19.49
C VAL A 231 2.34 -9.56 -20.04
N ALA A 232 1.83 -10.76 -20.28
CA ALA A 232 2.64 -11.87 -20.81
C ALA A 232 3.16 -11.59 -22.23
N GLU A 233 2.33 -10.96 -23.08
CA GLU A 233 2.72 -10.61 -24.45
C GLU A 233 3.74 -9.47 -24.50
N LYS A 234 3.53 -8.40 -23.72
CA LYS A 234 4.27 -7.13 -23.86
C LYS A 234 5.32 -6.90 -22.78
N GLY A 235 5.27 -7.65 -21.69
CA GLY A 235 6.21 -7.61 -20.58
C GLY A 235 5.97 -6.49 -19.57
N ILE A 236 6.62 -6.61 -18.40
CA ILE A 236 6.55 -5.65 -17.30
C ILE A 236 6.93 -4.21 -17.69
N PRO A 237 7.96 -3.95 -18.50
CA PRO A 237 8.29 -2.57 -18.90
C PRO A 237 7.15 -1.85 -19.63
N TYR A 238 6.40 -2.57 -20.46
CA TYR A 238 5.21 -2.03 -21.11
C TYR A 238 4.11 -1.70 -20.10
N ALA A 239 3.78 -2.63 -19.20
CA ALA A 239 2.77 -2.42 -18.18
C ALA A 239 3.09 -1.19 -17.32
N VAL A 240 4.35 -1.01 -16.92
CA VAL A 240 4.84 0.17 -16.19
C VAL A 240 4.65 1.45 -17.01
N SER A 241 5.11 1.45 -18.28
CA SER A 241 5.03 2.63 -19.15
C SER A 241 3.58 3.07 -19.37
N GLU A 242 2.70 2.12 -19.65
CA GLU A 242 1.27 2.38 -19.88
C GLU A 242 0.56 2.86 -18.60
N ALA A 243 0.85 2.23 -17.46
CA ALA A 243 0.29 2.67 -16.18
C ALA A 243 0.71 4.10 -15.83
N ARG A 244 1.98 4.44 -16.02
CA ARG A 244 2.49 5.80 -15.81
C ARG A 244 1.79 6.82 -16.73
N ARG A 245 1.54 6.45 -17.98
CA ARG A 245 0.79 7.29 -18.94
C ARG A 245 -0.63 7.56 -18.44
N VAL A 246 -1.30 6.54 -17.92
CA VAL A 246 -2.69 6.64 -17.42
C VAL A 246 -2.79 7.50 -16.16
N VAL A 247 -2.00 7.21 -15.13
CA VAL A 247 -2.08 7.96 -13.86
C VAL A 247 -1.56 9.38 -13.98
N GLY A 248 -0.65 9.65 -14.92
CA GLY A 248 -0.06 10.98 -15.15
C GLY A 248 0.77 11.47 -13.95
N THR A 249 0.78 12.80 -13.74
CA THR A 249 1.61 13.45 -12.72
C THR A 249 0.85 13.86 -11.45
N GLY A 250 -0.46 13.60 -11.36
CA GLY A 250 -1.27 13.99 -10.20
C GLY A 250 -1.19 12.99 -9.05
N PRO A 251 -1.77 13.32 -7.89
CA PRO A 251 -1.77 12.46 -6.72
C PRO A 251 -2.36 11.09 -7.05
N THR A 252 -1.63 10.04 -6.69
CA THR A 252 -1.92 8.66 -7.06
C THR A 252 -1.87 7.77 -5.82
N TYR A 253 -2.82 6.87 -5.72
CA TYR A 253 -2.83 5.79 -4.73
C TYR A 253 -2.31 4.50 -5.34
N PHE A 254 -1.56 3.71 -4.57
CA PHE A 254 -1.08 2.41 -5.02
C PHE A 254 -1.68 1.31 -4.14
N THR A 255 -2.46 0.41 -4.72
CA THR A 255 -2.96 -0.78 -4.03
C THR A 255 -2.40 -2.04 -4.68
N PHE A 256 -1.94 -2.97 -3.83
CA PHE A 256 -1.37 -4.24 -4.23
C PHE A 256 -2.09 -5.38 -3.54
N ASP A 257 -2.88 -6.12 -4.30
CA ASP A 257 -3.42 -7.39 -3.84
C ASP A 257 -2.39 -8.52 -4.02
N ILE A 258 -2.20 -9.32 -2.97
CA ILE A 258 -1.22 -10.41 -3.01
C ILE A 258 -1.61 -11.50 -4.01
N ASP A 259 -2.89 -11.63 -4.36
CA ASP A 259 -3.38 -12.62 -5.30
C ASP A 259 -3.09 -12.27 -6.78
N SER A 260 -2.60 -11.05 -7.06
CA SER A 260 -1.97 -10.72 -8.33
C SER A 260 -0.79 -11.62 -8.65
N ILE A 261 -0.13 -12.14 -7.60
CA ILE A 261 0.98 -13.08 -7.70
C ILE A 261 0.41 -14.49 -7.88
N ASP A 262 1.07 -15.28 -8.74
CA ASP A 262 0.68 -16.67 -8.96
C ASP A 262 0.73 -17.48 -7.64
N PRO A 263 -0.27 -18.33 -7.36
CA PRO A 263 -0.32 -19.13 -6.14
C PRO A 263 0.85 -20.11 -5.98
N ALA A 264 1.66 -20.34 -7.00
CA ALA A 264 2.94 -21.04 -6.86
C ALA A 264 3.95 -20.28 -5.99
N PHE A 265 3.82 -18.95 -5.87
CA PHE A 265 4.68 -18.07 -5.08
C PHE A 265 3.96 -17.49 -3.86
N ALA A 266 2.65 -17.26 -3.95
CA ALA A 266 1.84 -16.67 -2.89
C ALA A 266 0.49 -17.41 -2.74
N PRO A 267 0.48 -18.64 -2.19
CA PRO A 267 -0.76 -19.42 -2.05
C PRO A 267 -1.70 -18.94 -0.94
N GLY A 268 -1.20 -18.11 -0.02
CA GLY A 268 -1.92 -17.69 1.19
C GLY A 268 -2.83 -16.48 0.96
N THR A 269 -3.85 -16.65 0.12
CA THR A 269 -4.89 -15.64 -0.15
C THR A 269 -6.28 -16.29 -0.27
N GLY A 270 -7.34 -15.49 -0.13
CA GLY A 270 -8.72 -15.96 -0.15
C GLY A 270 -9.20 -16.45 -1.52
N THR A 271 -8.80 -15.76 -2.57
CA THR A 271 -9.28 -15.92 -3.95
C THR A 271 -8.12 -16.02 -4.95
N PRO A 272 -7.24 -17.05 -4.85
CA PRO A 272 -6.11 -17.18 -5.75
C PRO A 272 -6.57 -17.52 -7.18
N GLU A 273 -5.91 -16.91 -8.15
CA GLU A 273 -6.05 -17.22 -9.57
C GLU A 273 -4.69 -17.68 -10.14
N ILE A 274 -4.67 -18.75 -10.93
CA ILE A 274 -3.45 -19.23 -11.59
C ILE A 274 -3.04 -18.35 -12.77
N GLY A 275 -1.79 -18.45 -13.23
CA GLY A 275 -1.28 -17.66 -14.35
C GLY A 275 -0.96 -16.21 -13.98
N GLY A 276 -0.62 -15.96 -12.71
CA GLY A 276 -0.29 -14.64 -12.19
C GLY A 276 1.17 -14.23 -12.35
N LEU A 277 1.51 -13.11 -11.75
CA LEU A 277 2.88 -12.60 -11.69
C LEU A 277 3.79 -13.56 -10.89
N THR A 278 5.00 -13.77 -11.35
CA THR A 278 6.03 -14.31 -10.46
C THR A 278 6.39 -13.27 -9.40
N SER A 279 6.91 -13.68 -8.26
CA SER A 279 7.41 -12.75 -7.23
C SER A 279 8.48 -11.78 -7.77
N ARG A 280 9.29 -12.20 -8.74
CA ARG A 280 10.29 -11.36 -9.41
C ARG A 280 9.64 -10.29 -10.30
N GLU A 281 8.63 -10.65 -11.09
CA GLU A 281 7.89 -9.70 -11.94
C GLU A 281 7.16 -8.68 -11.10
N ALA A 282 6.54 -9.09 -9.97
CA ALA A 282 5.90 -8.19 -9.02
C ALA A 282 6.87 -7.14 -8.48
N LEU A 283 8.09 -7.54 -8.06
CA LEU A 283 9.12 -6.60 -7.63
C LEU A 283 9.56 -5.65 -8.75
N GLN A 284 9.69 -6.15 -10.00
CA GLN A 284 10.04 -5.32 -11.16
C GLN A 284 8.95 -4.30 -11.47
N LEU A 285 7.69 -4.73 -11.40
CA LEU A 285 6.52 -3.89 -11.62
C LEU A 285 6.48 -2.74 -10.61
N VAL A 286 6.54 -3.05 -9.31
CA VAL A 286 6.50 -2.03 -8.24
C VAL A 286 7.65 -1.03 -8.40
N ARG A 287 8.88 -1.49 -8.62
CA ARG A 287 10.06 -0.62 -8.83
C ARG A 287 9.93 0.30 -10.04
N GLY A 288 9.14 -0.06 -11.04
CA GLY A 288 8.87 0.76 -12.22
C GLY A 288 8.10 2.05 -11.91
N PHE A 289 7.48 2.18 -10.74
CA PHE A 289 6.65 3.32 -10.37
C PHE A 289 7.35 4.39 -9.51
N ARG A 290 8.68 4.40 -9.49
CA ARG A 290 9.47 5.48 -8.86
C ARG A 290 9.14 6.84 -9.47
N ASN A 291 9.26 7.90 -8.69
CA ASN A 291 9.03 9.29 -9.12
C ASN A 291 7.56 9.58 -9.55
N LEU A 292 6.59 8.86 -9.03
CA LEU A 292 5.17 9.22 -9.09
C LEU A 292 4.78 9.97 -7.81
N ASP A 293 3.79 10.84 -7.90
CA ASP A 293 3.22 11.54 -6.75
C ASP A 293 2.31 10.58 -5.94
N LEU A 294 2.92 9.67 -5.18
CA LEU A 294 2.21 8.67 -4.38
C LEU A 294 1.79 9.26 -3.04
N VAL A 295 0.48 9.35 -2.80
CA VAL A 295 -0.09 9.93 -1.56
C VAL A 295 -0.41 8.90 -0.49
N GLY A 296 -0.34 7.63 -0.80
CA GLY A 296 -0.54 6.48 0.08
C GLY A 296 -0.46 5.19 -0.71
N ALA A 297 -0.31 4.08 0.01
CA ALA A 297 -0.34 2.74 -0.57
C ALA A 297 -0.91 1.72 0.42
N ASP A 298 -1.36 0.59 -0.11
CA ASP A 298 -1.65 -0.60 0.69
C ASP A 298 -1.14 -1.89 0.03
N MET A 299 -1.07 -2.94 0.85
CA MET A 299 -0.87 -4.32 0.46
C MET A 299 -1.90 -5.17 1.22
N VAL A 300 -2.73 -5.92 0.50
CA VAL A 300 -3.94 -6.57 1.01
C VAL A 300 -3.99 -8.07 0.70
N GLU A 301 -5.01 -8.73 1.25
CA GLU A 301 -5.42 -10.12 0.99
C GLU A 301 -4.41 -11.21 1.40
N VAL A 302 -3.40 -10.90 2.20
CA VAL A 302 -2.55 -11.94 2.81
C VAL A 302 -3.34 -12.69 3.87
N SER A 303 -3.54 -13.99 3.64
CA SER A 303 -4.31 -14.90 4.51
C SER A 303 -3.42 -16.01 5.11
N PRO A 304 -2.81 -15.79 6.29
CA PRO A 304 -1.91 -16.76 6.91
C PRO A 304 -2.50 -18.16 7.13
N PRO A 305 -3.80 -18.35 7.45
CA PRO A 305 -4.37 -19.66 7.60
C PRO A 305 -4.35 -20.54 6.34
N LEU A 306 -4.19 -19.91 5.17
CA LEU A 306 -4.15 -20.58 3.87
C LEU A 306 -2.73 -20.81 3.36
N ASP A 307 -1.71 -20.40 4.12
CA ASP A 307 -0.29 -20.62 3.82
C ASP A 307 0.44 -21.26 5.00
N GLN A 308 0.70 -22.55 4.90
CA GLN A 308 1.39 -23.31 5.95
C GLN A 308 2.88 -22.95 6.09
N THR A 309 3.47 -22.31 5.10
CA THR A 309 4.91 -22.00 5.06
C THR A 309 5.24 -20.58 5.54
N GLY A 310 4.27 -19.68 5.53
CA GLY A 310 4.47 -18.25 5.77
C GLY A 310 5.15 -17.52 4.60
N GLY A 311 5.32 -18.18 3.45
CA GLY A 311 5.97 -17.63 2.26
C GLY A 311 5.21 -16.44 1.69
N THR A 312 3.87 -16.49 1.68
CA THR A 312 3.02 -15.38 1.22
C THR A 312 3.22 -14.12 2.05
N ALA A 313 3.32 -14.25 3.39
CA ALA A 313 3.59 -13.11 4.26
C ALA A 313 4.98 -12.52 4.03
N LEU A 314 5.98 -13.35 3.69
CA LEU A 314 7.32 -12.87 3.31
C LEU A 314 7.28 -12.10 1.98
N VAL A 315 6.53 -12.59 1.00
CA VAL A 315 6.31 -11.88 -0.26
C VAL A 315 5.61 -10.56 0.01
N GLY A 316 4.52 -10.55 0.80
CA GLY A 316 3.82 -9.34 1.20
C GLY A 316 4.71 -8.33 1.92
N ALA A 317 5.56 -8.78 2.85
CA ALA A 317 6.54 -7.92 3.52
C ALA A 317 7.57 -7.32 2.54
N SER A 318 7.98 -8.08 1.52
CA SER A 318 8.90 -7.61 0.49
C SER A 318 8.24 -6.54 -0.40
N ILE A 319 6.98 -6.76 -0.82
CA ILE A 319 6.19 -5.76 -1.56
C ILE A 319 5.97 -4.52 -0.71
N ALA A 320 5.58 -4.66 0.56
CA ALA A 320 5.42 -3.52 1.47
C ALA A 320 6.70 -2.69 1.62
N PHE A 321 7.87 -3.33 1.61
CA PHE A 321 9.16 -2.61 1.65
C PHE A 321 9.44 -1.87 0.34
N GLU A 322 9.13 -2.45 -0.82
CA GLU A 322 9.21 -1.74 -2.11
C GLU A 322 8.26 -0.53 -2.14
N LEU A 323 7.01 -0.69 -1.67
CA LEU A 323 6.04 0.41 -1.56
C LEU A 323 6.55 1.51 -0.61
N LEU A 324 7.15 1.14 0.53
CA LEU A 324 7.77 2.10 1.43
C LEU A 324 8.89 2.90 0.74
N CYS A 325 9.72 2.25 -0.07
CA CYS A 325 10.75 2.93 -0.85
C CYS A 325 10.15 3.96 -1.81
N LEU A 326 9.08 3.60 -2.54
CA LEU A 326 8.39 4.51 -3.45
C LEU A 326 7.77 5.71 -2.72
N LEU A 327 7.10 5.47 -1.60
CA LEU A 327 6.49 6.52 -0.78
C LEU A 327 7.55 7.45 -0.20
N ALA A 328 8.70 6.92 0.22
CA ALA A 328 9.79 7.72 0.77
C ALA A 328 10.41 8.65 -0.28
N GLU A 329 10.64 8.16 -1.50
CA GLU A 329 11.10 9.00 -2.63
C GLU A 329 10.08 10.09 -2.95
N SER A 330 8.80 9.72 -3.15
CA SER A 330 7.71 10.66 -3.45
C SER A 330 7.56 11.72 -2.35
N ARG A 331 7.66 11.34 -1.08
CA ARG A 331 7.57 12.27 0.06
C ARG A 331 8.75 13.23 0.12
N ALA A 332 9.96 12.75 -0.13
CA ALA A 332 11.18 13.57 -0.14
C ALA A 332 11.14 14.61 -1.27
N GLU A 333 10.67 14.24 -2.47
CA GLU A 333 10.50 15.16 -3.60
C GLU A 333 9.48 16.26 -3.29
N ARG A 334 8.34 15.94 -2.68
CA ARG A 334 7.34 16.93 -2.25
C ARG A 334 7.90 17.90 -1.21
N GLY A 335 8.70 17.40 -0.26
CA GLY A 335 9.34 18.22 0.76
C GLY A 335 10.38 19.18 0.17
N GLY A 336 11.17 18.74 -0.80
CA GLY A 336 12.13 19.57 -1.55
C GLY A 336 11.44 20.67 -2.36
N ALA A 337 10.39 20.34 -3.09
CA ALA A 337 9.63 21.31 -3.88
C ALA A 337 8.96 22.41 -3.02
N GLN A 338 8.45 22.05 -1.83
CA GLN A 338 7.88 23.02 -0.89
C GLN A 338 8.96 23.95 -0.30
N GLY A 339 10.16 23.42 -0.01
CA GLY A 339 11.28 24.22 0.47
C GLY A 339 11.76 25.25 -0.56
N GLU A 340 11.85 24.86 -1.84
CA GLU A 340 12.21 25.77 -2.93
C GLU A 340 11.15 26.86 -3.19
N ALA A 341 9.87 26.51 -3.10
CA ALA A 341 8.77 27.46 -3.26
C ALA A 341 8.75 28.49 -2.12
N HIS A 342 9.06 28.07 -0.88
CA HIS A 342 9.13 28.97 0.26
C HIS A 342 10.33 29.93 0.16
N LEU A 343 11.48 29.47 -0.31
CA LEU A 343 12.66 30.31 -0.52
C LEU A 343 12.42 31.37 -1.59
N ARG A 344 11.73 31.03 -2.70
CA ARG A 344 11.37 31.98 -3.75
C ARG A 344 10.34 33.03 -3.30
N ALA A 345 9.44 32.68 -2.38
CA ALA A 345 8.43 33.58 -1.83
C ALA A 345 8.98 34.55 -0.74
N VAL A 346 10.19 34.30 -0.25
CA VAL A 346 10.89 35.19 0.74
C VAL A 346 11.83 36.18 0.03
N ASP A 347 12.22 35.89 -1.22
CA ASP A 347 13.07 36.72 -2.06
C ASP A 347 12.28 37.72 -2.96
N ASP A 348 10.94 37.65 -2.99
CA ASP A 348 10.00 38.61 -3.62
C ASP A 348 9.37 39.51 -2.52
#